data_165d2ac3e41168d092b9960cd2e4837b
#
_entry.id   165d2ac3e41168d092b9960cd2e4837b
#
_cell.length_a   1.000
_cell.length_b   1.000
_cell.length_c   1.000
_cell.angle_alpha   90.00
_cell.angle_beta   90.00
_cell.angle_gamma   90.00
#
_symmetry.space_group_name_H-M   'P 1'
#
loop_
_entity.id
_entity.type
_entity.pdbx_description
1 polymer ?
#
loop_
_entity_poly.entity_id
_entity_poly.type
_entity_poly.pdbx_seq_one_letter_code
_entity_poly.pdbx_strand_id
1 'polypeptide(L)'
;MAVAASSIVKSAARLPRDRPVAVRAALVGERLHLRGLAEPAQGLGPLVVPAGKSGLAMLFRYGAVVMFELDNDEQRDLLKNLRERIEHPLRRGETEDTLISLAGKQSEGATPEGIRLADYSIAKLQILATVLARSVALAYYELTVAAAFDQIEPLARELELRRGGGKKLRELLRHIGGALLVQQRMTGRVEIQDKPDVLWDHPALERLFLNLGNEYELAERNTVLERKLALIARTAETAADLIQSRSMLRVEWYIVLLIVVEVLLYGYDLLARLLSA
;
A
#
# COMPACT_ATOMS: atom_id res chain seq x y z
N MET A 1 4.59 22.53 -24.12
CA MET A 1 5.75 21.97 -23.39
C MET A 1 6.63 23.05 -22.72
N ALA A 2 7.13 24.04 -23.39
CA ALA A 2 8.05 25.05 -22.80
C ALA A 2 7.45 25.87 -21.64
N VAL A 3 6.18 26.22 -21.66
CA VAL A 3 5.54 27.09 -20.65
C VAL A 3 5.35 26.38 -19.30
N ALA A 4 4.92 25.10 -19.29
CA ALA A 4 4.72 24.34 -18.06
C ALA A 4 6.07 23.98 -17.39
N ALA A 5 7.05 23.53 -18.18
CA ALA A 5 8.40 23.25 -17.66
C ALA A 5 9.06 24.53 -17.09
N SER A 6 8.90 25.68 -17.75
CA SER A 6 9.37 26.99 -17.25
C SER A 6 8.69 27.38 -15.92
N SER A 7 7.41 27.09 -15.74
CA SER A 7 6.69 27.36 -14.49
C SER A 7 7.19 26.52 -13.34
N ILE A 8 7.42 25.22 -13.54
CA ILE A 8 7.90 24.26 -12.53
C ILE A 8 9.31 24.64 -12.07
N VAL A 9 10.24 24.93 -13.02
CA VAL A 9 11.60 25.38 -12.70
C VAL A 9 11.58 26.69 -11.93
N LYS A 10 10.68 27.62 -12.28
CA LYS A 10 10.47 28.87 -11.54
C LYS A 10 9.97 28.62 -10.12
N SER A 11 9.09 27.64 -9.89
CA SER A 11 8.61 27.32 -8.53
C SER A 11 9.70 26.72 -7.65
N ALA A 12 10.49 25.79 -8.16
CA ALA A 12 11.66 25.27 -7.41
C ALA A 12 12.70 26.38 -7.10
N ALA A 13 12.88 27.33 -8.02
CA ALA A 13 13.77 28.47 -7.80
C ALA A 13 13.24 29.47 -6.75
N ARG A 14 11.97 29.42 -6.39
CA ARG A 14 11.33 30.29 -5.36
C ARG A 14 11.44 29.70 -3.95
N LEU A 15 11.83 28.45 -3.81
CA LEU A 15 12.05 27.87 -2.47
C LEU A 15 13.09 28.68 -1.70
N PRO A 16 12.84 28.98 -0.41
CA PRO A 16 13.80 29.73 0.41
C PRO A 16 15.14 29.01 0.47
N ARG A 17 16.22 29.79 0.35
CA ARG A 17 17.60 29.27 0.41
C ARG A 17 18.32 29.64 1.69
N ASP A 18 17.77 30.54 2.43
CA ASP A 18 18.29 31.15 3.68
C ASP A 18 17.76 30.46 4.94
N ARG A 19 16.71 29.65 4.80
CA ARG A 19 16.09 28.89 5.88
C ARG A 19 15.69 27.48 5.41
N PRO A 20 15.47 26.54 6.35
CA PRO A 20 14.91 25.24 6.01
C PRO A 20 13.53 25.35 5.35
N VAL A 21 13.29 24.51 4.38
CA VAL A 21 12.01 24.35 3.64
C VAL A 21 11.24 23.20 4.26
N ALA A 22 9.99 23.43 4.63
CA ALA A 22 9.13 22.38 5.14
C ALA A 22 8.66 21.47 4.00
N VAL A 23 8.74 20.17 4.22
CA VAL A 23 8.27 19.14 3.29
C VAL A 23 7.31 18.23 4.02
N ARG A 24 6.11 18.06 3.48
CA ARG A 24 5.11 17.10 3.96
C ARG A 24 4.74 16.13 2.87
N ALA A 25 4.90 14.84 3.16
CA ALA A 25 4.35 13.76 2.38
C ALA A 25 3.04 13.28 3.02
N ALA A 26 2.04 12.95 2.19
CA ALA A 26 0.75 12.43 2.64
C ALA A 26 0.23 11.37 1.67
N LEU A 27 -0.26 10.25 2.19
CA LEU A 27 -1.03 9.30 1.41
C LEU A 27 -2.52 9.65 1.53
N VAL A 28 -3.13 10.11 0.44
CA VAL A 28 -4.50 10.68 0.44
C VAL A 28 -5.56 9.71 -0.08
N GLY A 29 -5.16 8.68 -0.80
CA GLY A 29 -6.07 7.68 -1.39
C GLY A 29 -5.32 6.51 -1.99
N GLU A 30 -6.06 5.57 -2.58
CA GLU A 30 -5.45 4.41 -3.22
C GLU A 30 -4.90 4.73 -4.62
N ARG A 31 -5.44 5.77 -5.26
CA ARG A 31 -5.02 6.20 -6.59
C ARG A 31 -5.35 7.68 -6.79
N LEU A 32 -4.50 8.36 -7.55
CA LEU A 32 -4.69 9.74 -7.96
C LEU A 32 -4.71 9.84 -9.49
N HIS A 33 -5.81 10.35 -10.03
CA HIS A 33 -5.98 10.55 -11.46
C HIS A 33 -5.29 11.84 -11.91
N LEU A 34 -4.11 11.72 -12.53
CA LEU A 34 -3.28 12.85 -12.92
C LEU A 34 -3.61 13.44 -14.31
N ARG A 35 -4.48 12.75 -15.09
CA ARG A 35 -4.85 13.22 -16.44
C ARG A 35 -5.49 14.59 -16.39
N GLY A 36 -5.00 15.52 -17.22
CA GLY A 36 -5.56 16.87 -17.34
C GLY A 36 -5.13 17.88 -16.26
N LEU A 37 -4.23 17.51 -15.32
CA LEU A 37 -3.62 18.47 -14.37
C LEU A 37 -2.40 19.16 -14.97
N ALA A 38 -1.62 18.46 -15.77
CA ALA A 38 -0.56 18.99 -16.63
C ALA A 38 -0.37 18.00 -17.78
N GLU A 39 0.30 18.44 -18.86
CA GLU A 39 0.75 17.50 -19.87
C GLU A 39 1.66 16.46 -19.19
N PRO A 40 1.44 15.14 -19.41
CA PRO A 40 2.29 14.13 -18.79
C PRO A 40 3.71 14.35 -19.30
N ALA A 41 4.62 14.64 -18.38
CA ALA A 41 6.02 14.36 -18.66
C ALA A 41 6.09 12.88 -19.06
N GLN A 42 6.75 12.59 -20.17
CA GLN A 42 6.89 11.20 -20.66
C GLN A 42 7.64 10.42 -19.57
N GLY A 43 6.91 9.56 -18.82
CA GLY A 43 7.50 8.74 -17.75
C GLY A 43 6.49 8.34 -16.65
N LEU A 44 6.87 7.38 -15.84
CA LEU A 44 6.14 6.93 -14.65
C LEU A 44 6.39 7.82 -13.41
N GLY A 45 7.23 8.85 -13.54
CA GLY A 45 7.60 9.76 -12.47
C GLY A 45 6.44 10.60 -11.92
N PRO A 46 6.66 11.31 -10.79
CA PRO A 46 5.65 12.16 -10.19
C PRO A 46 5.30 13.35 -11.09
N LEU A 47 4.02 13.73 -11.07
CA LEU A 47 3.58 14.98 -11.69
C LEU A 47 3.95 16.15 -10.77
N VAL A 48 4.80 17.04 -11.25
CA VAL A 48 5.19 18.26 -10.52
C VAL A 48 4.24 19.40 -10.86
N VAL A 49 3.65 20.00 -9.85
CA VAL A 49 2.73 21.15 -10.02
C VAL A 49 3.13 22.29 -9.09
N PRO A 50 3.06 23.56 -9.54
CA PRO A 50 3.16 24.70 -8.63
C PRO A 50 1.99 24.64 -7.64
N ALA A 51 2.26 24.93 -6.37
CA ALA A 51 1.25 24.91 -5.32
C ALA A 51 1.53 26.03 -4.30
N GLY A 52 0.47 26.63 -3.76
CA GLY A 52 0.61 27.76 -2.85
C GLY A 52 1.25 29.00 -3.51
N LYS A 53 1.75 29.91 -2.70
CA LYS A 53 2.36 31.18 -3.14
C LYS A 53 3.76 31.01 -3.72
N SER A 54 4.57 30.13 -3.09
CA SER A 54 5.98 29.94 -3.44
C SER A 54 6.40 28.46 -3.50
N GLY A 55 5.49 27.55 -3.15
CA GLY A 55 5.76 26.13 -3.04
C GLY A 55 5.48 25.34 -4.33
N LEU A 56 5.64 24.04 -4.21
CA LEU A 56 5.31 23.08 -5.25
C LEU A 56 4.80 21.77 -4.62
N ALA A 57 4.07 20.98 -5.40
CA ALA A 57 3.66 19.67 -5.01
C ALA A 57 4.05 18.62 -6.06
N MET A 58 4.34 17.43 -5.61
CA MET A 58 4.62 16.26 -6.43
C MET A 58 3.54 15.20 -6.18
N LEU A 59 2.84 14.84 -7.24
CA LEU A 59 1.67 13.99 -7.20
C LEU A 59 2.01 12.62 -7.79
N PHE A 60 1.76 11.58 -7.02
CA PHE A 60 2.04 10.18 -7.41
C PHE A 60 0.74 9.45 -7.75
N ARG A 61 0.74 8.63 -8.79
CA ARG A 61 -0.44 7.88 -9.25
C ARG A 61 -1.01 6.95 -8.19
N TYR A 62 -0.18 6.44 -7.28
CA TYR A 62 -0.59 5.57 -6.17
C TYR A 62 -1.14 6.33 -4.95
N GLY A 63 -1.53 7.59 -5.14
CA GLY A 63 -2.27 8.35 -4.14
C GLY A 63 -1.40 9.09 -3.12
N ALA A 64 -0.08 9.15 -3.29
CA ALA A 64 0.78 9.99 -2.47
C ALA A 64 0.92 11.39 -3.05
N VAL A 65 1.02 12.37 -2.16
CA VAL A 65 1.25 13.79 -2.47
C VAL A 65 2.37 14.29 -1.58
N VAL A 66 3.42 14.86 -2.19
CA VAL A 66 4.52 15.48 -1.45
C VAL A 66 4.52 16.98 -1.71
N MET A 67 4.43 17.75 -0.66
CA MET A 67 4.24 19.20 -0.65
C MET A 67 5.47 19.89 -0.10
N PHE A 68 5.99 20.87 -0.82
CA PHE A 68 7.17 21.65 -0.47
C PHE A 68 6.76 23.09 -0.23
N GLU A 69 7.09 23.61 0.95
CA GLU A 69 6.86 25.01 1.36
C GLU A 69 5.41 25.46 1.21
N LEU A 70 4.46 24.63 1.64
CA LEU A 70 3.04 24.96 1.73
C LEU A 70 2.65 25.14 3.20
N ASP A 71 1.95 26.22 3.49
CA ASP A 71 1.30 26.39 4.80
C ASP A 71 0.07 25.46 4.94
N ASN A 72 -0.50 25.39 6.15
CA ASN A 72 -1.62 24.48 6.43
C ASN A 72 -2.89 24.80 5.63
N ASP A 73 -3.11 26.05 5.26
CA ASP A 73 -4.26 26.47 4.47
C ASP A 73 -4.03 26.10 3.01
N GLU A 74 -2.86 26.36 2.47
CA GLU A 74 -2.44 25.98 1.12
C GLU A 74 -2.49 24.46 0.91
N GLN A 75 -2.06 23.69 1.91
CA GLN A 75 -2.16 22.23 1.90
C GLN A 75 -3.61 21.77 1.84
N ARG A 76 -4.49 22.35 2.66
CA ARG A 76 -5.93 22.03 2.65
C ARG A 76 -6.57 22.38 1.33
N ASP A 77 -6.26 23.50 0.75
CA ASP A 77 -6.79 23.95 -0.54
C ASP A 77 -6.32 23.03 -1.67
N LEU A 78 -5.03 22.65 -1.69
CA LEU A 78 -4.51 21.68 -2.65
C LEU A 78 -5.24 20.34 -2.55
N LEU A 79 -5.36 19.79 -1.35
CA LEU A 79 -6.02 18.48 -1.14
C LEU A 79 -7.52 18.54 -1.47
N LYS A 80 -8.18 19.66 -1.20
CA LYS A 80 -9.56 19.89 -1.59
C LYS A 80 -9.74 19.90 -3.11
N ASN A 81 -8.84 20.54 -3.85
CA ASN A 81 -8.86 20.58 -5.31
C ASN A 81 -8.55 19.20 -5.94
N LEU A 82 -7.80 18.37 -5.24
CA LEU A 82 -7.50 17.02 -5.70
C LEU A 82 -8.60 15.99 -5.37
N ARG A 83 -9.58 16.35 -4.52
CA ARG A 83 -10.56 15.41 -3.94
C ARG A 83 -11.33 14.61 -4.98
N GLU A 84 -11.77 15.23 -6.06
CA GLU A 84 -12.52 14.60 -7.13
C GLU A 84 -11.66 13.62 -7.99
N ARG A 85 -10.35 13.72 -7.85
CA ARG A 85 -9.36 12.91 -8.57
C ARG A 85 -8.81 11.76 -7.75
N ILE A 86 -9.18 11.69 -6.47
CA ILE A 86 -8.75 10.63 -5.56
C ILE A 86 -9.74 9.48 -5.63
N GLU A 87 -9.25 8.33 -6.05
CA GLU A 87 -9.98 7.05 -6.00
C GLU A 87 -9.79 6.41 -4.63
N HIS A 88 -10.88 6.02 -3.98
CA HIS A 88 -10.90 5.47 -2.64
C HIS A 88 -10.11 6.34 -1.62
N PRO A 89 -10.61 7.54 -1.31
CA PRO A 89 -9.94 8.45 -0.39
C PRO A 89 -9.81 7.82 1.00
N LEU A 90 -8.63 7.97 1.61
CA LEU A 90 -8.36 7.45 2.95
C LEU A 90 -8.99 8.37 4.00
N ARG A 91 -9.66 7.81 5.00
CA ARG A 91 -10.20 8.57 6.13
C ARG A 91 -9.11 9.15 7.02
N ARG A 92 -8.03 8.39 7.20
CA ARG A 92 -6.79 8.78 7.87
C ARG A 92 -5.66 8.25 7.00
N GLY A 93 -5.04 9.14 6.23
CA GLY A 93 -3.82 8.82 5.50
C GLY A 93 -2.62 9.03 6.41
N GLU A 94 -1.56 8.28 6.16
CA GLU A 94 -0.27 8.51 6.82
C GLU A 94 0.38 9.78 6.28
N THR A 95 1.05 10.50 7.16
CA THR A 95 1.79 11.72 6.82
C THR A 95 3.20 11.64 7.39
N GLU A 96 4.15 12.22 6.68
CA GLU A 96 5.53 12.35 7.11
C GLU A 96 6.03 13.76 6.86
N ASP A 97 6.54 14.38 7.89
CA ASP A 97 7.04 15.75 7.85
C ASP A 97 8.57 15.74 8.00
N THR A 98 9.25 16.49 7.16
CA THR A 98 10.69 16.70 7.24
C THR A 98 11.06 18.13 6.83
N LEU A 99 12.29 18.50 7.11
CA LEU A 99 12.87 19.77 6.68
C LEU A 99 13.96 19.51 5.65
N ILE A 100 14.07 20.36 4.65
CA ILE A 100 15.20 20.35 3.73
C ILE A 100 15.97 21.66 3.82
N SER A 101 17.27 21.56 3.71
CA SER A 101 18.18 22.71 3.72
C SER A 101 19.28 22.55 2.67
N LEU A 102 19.93 23.65 2.32
CA LEU A 102 21.08 23.59 1.43
C LEU A 102 22.33 23.08 2.18
N ALA A 103 23.02 22.12 1.59
CA ALA A 103 24.19 21.48 2.17
C ALA A 103 25.40 22.43 2.32
N GLY A 104 25.45 23.50 1.52
CA GLY A 104 26.59 24.40 1.48
C GLY A 104 27.89 23.67 1.13
N LYS A 105 28.85 23.63 2.09
CA LYS A 105 30.10 22.88 1.95
C LYS A 105 30.02 21.44 2.52
N GLN A 106 28.89 21.05 3.09
CA GLN A 106 28.69 19.73 3.70
C GLN A 106 28.18 18.72 2.67
N SER A 107 28.23 17.43 3.00
CA SER A 107 27.70 16.36 2.15
C SER A 107 26.18 16.37 2.10
N GLU A 108 25.63 16.01 0.94
CA GLU A 108 24.20 15.74 0.79
C GLU A 108 23.79 14.48 1.56
N GLY A 109 22.57 14.46 2.08
CA GLY A 109 21.99 13.30 2.75
C GLY A 109 21.12 13.65 3.94
N ALA A 110 20.66 12.65 4.64
CA ALA A 110 19.88 12.77 5.86
C ALA A 110 20.78 13.19 7.05
N THR A 111 20.18 13.96 7.94
CA THR A 111 20.79 14.41 9.19
C THR A 111 19.72 14.44 10.28
N PRO A 112 20.07 14.49 11.58
CA PRO A 112 19.08 14.58 12.65
C PRO A 112 18.13 15.78 12.55
N GLU A 113 18.56 16.85 11.84
CA GLU A 113 17.79 18.09 11.67
C GLU A 113 16.92 18.08 10.40
N GLY A 114 17.04 17.06 9.54
CA GLY A 114 16.36 16.96 8.25
C GLY A 114 17.32 16.53 7.13
N ILE A 115 17.00 16.89 5.90
CA ILE A 115 17.74 16.45 4.72
C ILE A 115 18.48 17.62 4.10
N ARG A 116 19.76 17.42 3.81
CA ARG A 116 20.62 18.42 3.15
C ARG A 116 20.78 18.07 1.68
N LEU A 117 20.49 19.05 0.80
CA LEU A 117 20.66 18.95 -0.64
C LEU A 117 21.67 20.00 -1.12
N ALA A 118 22.49 19.69 -2.11
CA ALA A 118 23.43 20.67 -2.66
C ALA A 118 22.69 21.84 -3.36
N ASP A 119 21.55 21.54 -3.98
CA ASP A 119 20.68 22.51 -4.63
C ASP A 119 19.24 21.99 -4.66
N TYR A 120 18.29 22.87 -4.97
CA TYR A 120 16.86 22.52 -5.14
C TYR A 120 16.52 22.30 -6.62
N SER A 121 17.34 21.51 -7.35
CA SER A 121 16.97 21.07 -8.69
C SER A 121 15.76 20.16 -8.66
N ILE A 122 14.91 20.22 -9.69
CA ILE A 122 13.70 19.39 -9.77
C ILE A 122 14.04 17.91 -9.66
N ALA A 123 15.14 17.45 -10.25
CA ALA A 123 15.57 16.05 -10.18
C ALA A 123 15.85 15.62 -8.73
N LYS A 124 16.55 16.42 -7.92
CA LYS A 124 16.80 16.12 -6.50
C LYS A 124 15.53 16.14 -5.67
N LEU A 125 14.66 17.13 -5.91
CA LEU A 125 13.37 17.20 -5.24
C LEU A 125 12.47 16.00 -5.63
N GLN A 126 12.54 15.50 -6.86
CA GLN A 126 11.84 14.28 -7.30
C GLN A 126 12.38 13.03 -6.60
N ILE A 127 13.69 12.89 -6.42
CA ILE A 127 14.30 11.80 -5.65
C ILE A 127 13.77 11.82 -4.21
N LEU A 128 13.87 12.97 -3.56
CA LEU A 128 13.37 13.11 -2.19
C LEU A 128 11.87 12.82 -2.08
N ALA A 129 11.07 13.40 -2.98
CA ALA A 129 9.63 13.17 -3.00
C ALA A 129 9.29 11.70 -3.22
N THR A 130 10.04 11.00 -4.06
CA THR A 130 9.83 9.55 -4.30
C THR A 130 10.10 8.73 -3.04
N VAL A 131 11.17 9.04 -2.31
CA VAL A 131 11.51 8.35 -1.05
C VAL A 131 10.42 8.60 0.01
N LEU A 132 10.03 9.86 0.22
CA LEU A 132 9.00 10.22 1.20
C LEU A 132 7.62 9.64 0.83
N ALA A 133 7.24 9.68 -0.44
CA ALA A 133 5.98 9.12 -0.91
C ALA A 133 5.92 7.60 -0.72
N ARG A 134 7.04 6.91 -0.92
CA ARG A 134 7.16 5.47 -0.63
C ARG A 134 7.12 5.17 0.86
N SER A 135 7.76 6.01 1.69
CA SER A 135 7.74 5.87 3.14
C SER A 135 6.33 5.96 3.71
N VAL A 136 5.54 6.99 3.33
CA VAL A 136 4.15 7.10 3.80
C VAL A 136 3.25 5.99 3.28
N ALA A 137 3.50 5.49 2.06
CA ALA A 137 2.76 4.35 1.52
C ALA A 137 3.07 3.07 2.31
N LEU A 138 4.35 2.80 2.62
CA LEU A 138 4.76 1.68 3.47
C LEU A 138 4.13 1.77 4.85
N ALA A 139 4.20 2.94 5.52
CA ALA A 139 3.60 3.15 6.83
C ALA A 139 2.11 2.79 6.84
N TYR A 140 1.37 3.23 5.84
CA TYR A 140 -0.05 2.88 5.70
C TYR A 140 -0.28 1.38 5.53
N TYR A 141 0.52 0.71 4.70
CA TYR A 141 0.38 -0.74 4.48
C TYR A 141 0.80 -1.55 5.70
N GLU A 142 1.84 -1.13 6.41
CA GLU A 142 2.27 -1.73 7.69
C GLU A 142 1.14 -1.72 8.73
N LEU A 143 0.47 -0.58 8.90
CA LEU A 143 -0.67 -0.45 9.81
C LEU A 143 -1.86 -1.29 9.36
N THR A 144 -2.15 -1.32 8.06
CA THR A 144 -3.25 -2.11 7.51
C THR A 144 -3.01 -3.60 7.70
N VAL A 145 -1.78 -4.08 7.49
CA VAL A 145 -1.41 -5.48 7.69
C VAL A 145 -1.39 -5.83 9.18
N ALA A 146 -0.89 -4.94 10.05
CA ALA A 146 -0.94 -5.14 11.50
C ALA A 146 -2.38 -5.30 11.99
N ALA A 147 -3.29 -4.42 11.56
CA ALA A 147 -4.71 -4.53 11.90
C ALA A 147 -5.35 -5.84 11.39
N ALA A 148 -4.92 -6.35 10.23
CA ALA A 148 -5.38 -7.64 9.73
C ALA A 148 -4.89 -8.80 10.62
N PHE A 149 -3.64 -8.77 11.09
CA PHE A 149 -3.11 -9.76 12.03
C PHE A 149 -3.88 -9.79 13.34
N ASP A 150 -4.17 -8.62 13.93
CA ASP A 150 -4.92 -8.50 15.18
C ASP A 150 -6.33 -9.13 15.08
N GLN A 151 -6.91 -9.13 13.89
CA GLN A 151 -8.21 -9.74 13.62
C GLN A 151 -8.11 -11.26 13.33
N ILE A 152 -7.02 -11.70 12.72
CA ILE A 152 -6.80 -13.10 12.36
C ILE A 152 -6.42 -13.96 13.56
N GLU A 153 -5.60 -13.46 14.48
CA GLU A 153 -5.07 -14.20 15.62
C GLU A 153 -6.14 -14.81 16.52
N PRO A 154 -7.19 -14.07 17.00
CA PRO A 154 -8.25 -14.65 17.82
C PRO A 154 -9.03 -15.73 17.08
N LEU A 155 -9.29 -15.53 15.77
CA LEU A 155 -10.02 -16.48 14.95
C LEU A 155 -9.24 -17.78 14.75
N ALA A 156 -7.92 -17.68 14.55
CA ALA A 156 -7.03 -18.83 14.43
C ALA A 156 -6.99 -19.64 15.74
N ARG A 157 -6.87 -18.99 16.90
CA ARG A 157 -6.92 -19.65 18.24
C ARG A 157 -8.24 -20.39 18.48
N GLU A 158 -9.38 -19.78 18.10
CA GLU A 158 -10.68 -20.43 18.27
C GLU A 158 -10.85 -21.64 17.34
N LEU A 159 -10.28 -21.61 16.15
CA LEU A 159 -10.25 -22.78 15.24
C LEU A 159 -9.38 -23.90 15.79
N GLU A 160 -8.24 -23.60 16.41
CA GLU A 160 -7.36 -24.57 17.08
C GLU A 160 -8.11 -25.28 18.20
N LEU A 161 -8.88 -24.57 19.02
CA LEU A 161 -9.68 -25.11 20.10
C LEU A 161 -10.93 -25.89 19.63
N ARG A 162 -11.09 -26.14 18.32
CA ARG A 162 -12.25 -26.80 17.68
C ARG A 162 -13.61 -26.16 18.03
N ARG A 163 -13.64 -24.98 18.60
CA ARG A 163 -14.84 -24.21 18.97
C ARG A 163 -15.41 -23.36 17.82
N GLY A 164 -14.70 -23.28 16.69
CA GLY A 164 -15.08 -22.45 15.56
C GLY A 164 -15.98 -23.17 14.56
N GLY A 165 -17.21 -22.71 14.37
CA GLY A 165 -18.10 -23.15 13.30
C GLY A 165 -17.74 -22.52 11.93
N GLY A 166 -18.41 -22.94 10.83
CA GLY A 166 -18.17 -22.43 9.49
C GLY A 166 -18.34 -20.93 9.29
N LYS A 167 -19.03 -20.22 10.20
CA LYS A 167 -19.14 -18.75 10.20
C LYS A 167 -17.81 -18.08 10.51
N LYS A 168 -17.09 -18.55 11.55
CA LYS A 168 -15.78 -18.00 11.96
C LYS A 168 -14.71 -18.24 10.92
N LEU A 169 -14.74 -19.39 10.27
CA LEU A 169 -13.82 -19.70 9.18
C LEU A 169 -14.06 -18.79 7.95
N ARG A 170 -15.30 -18.47 7.64
CA ARG A 170 -15.65 -17.50 6.58
C ARG A 170 -15.21 -16.07 6.94
N GLU A 171 -15.31 -15.71 8.21
CA GLU A 171 -14.83 -14.44 8.73
C GLU A 171 -13.30 -14.32 8.63
N LEU A 172 -12.58 -15.37 9.03
CA LEU A 172 -11.13 -15.48 8.84
C LEU A 172 -10.73 -15.27 7.37
N LEU A 173 -11.37 -15.98 6.43
CA LEU A 173 -11.09 -15.83 5.00
C LEU A 173 -11.38 -14.42 4.46
N ARG A 174 -12.38 -13.73 5.01
CA ARG A 174 -12.66 -12.34 4.62
C ARG A 174 -11.53 -11.39 5.03
N HIS A 175 -10.98 -11.53 6.25
CA HIS A 175 -9.86 -10.72 6.72
C HIS A 175 -8.57 -11.02 5.95
N ILE A 176 -8.33 -12.29 5.67
CA ILE A 176 -7.22 -12.73 4.82
C ILE A 176 -7.36 -12.15 3.40
N GLY A 177 -8.55 -12.19 2.81
CA GLY A 177 -8.83 -11.59 1.51
C GLY A 177 -8.52 -10.09 1.47
N GLY A 178 -8.84 -9.37 2.55
CA GLY A 178 -8.46 -7.95 2.71
C GLY A 178 -6.95 -7.74 2.66
N ALA A 179 -6.17 -8.56 3.38
CA ALA A 179 -4.71 -8.47 3.40
C ALA A 179 -4.09 -8.81 2.03
N LEU A 180 -4.63 -9.80 1.30
CA LEU A 180 -4.17 -10.14 -0.05
C LEU A 180 -4.44 -9.01 -1.06
N LEU A 181 -5.55 -8.28 -0.92
CA LEU A 181 -5.80 -7.08 -1.72
C LEU A 181 -4.76 -5.98 -1.45
N VAL A 182 -4.30 -5.83 -0.21
CA VAL A 182 -3.20 -4.92 0.14
C VAL A 182 -1.92 -5.34 -0.58
N GLN A 183 -1.59 -6.63 -0.57
CA GLN A 183 -0.42 -7.16 -1.29
C GLN A 183 -0.47 -6.84 -2.79
N GLN A 184 -1.60 -7.09 -3.43
CA GLN A 184 -1.78 -6.79 -4.85
C GLN A 184 -1.60 -5.30 -5.16
N ARG A 185 -2.09 -4.42 -4.28
CA ARG A 185 -1.95 -2.96 -4.44
C ARG A 185 -0.52 -2.49 -4.28
N MET A 186 0.21 -3.04 -3.30
CA MET A 186 1.62 -2.74 -3.08
C MET A 186 2.48 -3.12 -4.29
N THR A 187 2.39 -4.38 -4.70
CA THR A 187 3.23 -4.94 -5.78
C THR A 187 2.94 -4.29 -7.13
N GLY A 188 1.66 -3.98 -7.40
CA GLY A 188 1.26 -3.47 -8.72
C GLY A 188 1.21 -1.94 -8.86
N ARG A 189 1.40 -1.16 -7.78
CA ARG A 189 1.17 0.30 -7.83
C ARG A 189 2.30 1.14 -7.25
N VAL A 190 2.94 0.70 -6.16
CA VAL A 190 3.92 1.54 -5.44
C VAL A 190 5.34 1.32 -5.93
N GLU A 191 5.63 0.13 -6.50
CA GLU A 191 6.94 -0.21 -7.11
C GLU A 191 8.11 0.24 -6.23
N ILE A 192 8.07 -0.16 -4.93
CA ILE A 192 8.98 0.34 -3.90
C ILE A 192 10.44 0.04 -4.24
N GLN A 193 10.69 -1.09 -4.91
CA GLN A 193 12.04 -1.56 -5.24
C GLN A 193 12.55 -1.00 -6.58
N ASP A 194 11.68 -0.43 -7.42
CA ASP A 194 12.08 0.02 -8.74
C ASP A 194 12.86 1.33 -8.67
N LYS A 195 13.83 1.47 -9.56
CA LYS A 195 14.57 2.72 -9.70
C LYS A 195 13.64 3.81 -10.26
N PRO A 196 13.59 5.00 -9.64
CA PRO A 196 12.82 6.12 -10.19
C PRO A 196 13.29 6.51 -11.60
N ASP A 197 12.36 6.84 -12.48
CA ASP A 197 12.67 7.25 -13.87
C ASP A 197 13.69 8.37 -13.94
N VAL A 198 13.67 9.31 -12.99
CA VAL A 198 14.62 10.41 -12.92
C VAL A 198 16.07 9.98 -12.86
N LEU A 199 16.37 8.75 -12.39
CA LEU A 199 17.73 8.23 -12.35
C LEU A 199 18.26 7.79 -13.73
N TRP A 200 17.38 7.52 -14.69
CA TRP A 200 17.82 7.25 -16.07
C TRP A 200 18.43 8.50 -16.72
N ASP A 201 17.83 9.67 -16.44
CA ASP A 201 18.31 10.95 -16.95
C ASP A 201 19.44 11.54 -16.10
N HIS A 202 19.47 11.20 -14.81
CA HIS A 202 20.41 11.72 -13.81
C HIS A 202 21.08 10.62 -12.98
N PRO A 203 21.95 9.77 -13.56
CA PRO A 203 22.59 8.65 -12.84
C PRO A 203 23.42 9.09 -11.61
N ALA A 204 23.95 10.32 -11.63
CA ALA A 204 24.73 10.88 -10.51
C ALA A 204 23.92 11.00 -9.21
N LEU A 205 22.57 11.00 -9.28
CA LEU A 205 21.68 11.07 -8.12
C LEU A 205 21.41 9.71 -7.47
N GLU A 206 21.91 8.59 -8.03
CA GLU A 206 21.70 7.25 -7.49
C GLU A 206 22.21 7.15 -6.04
N ARG A 207 23.37 7.75 -5.74
CA ARG A 207 23.91 7.78 -4.38
C ARG A 207 22.99 8.51 -3.40
N LEU A 208 22.41 9.63 -3.80
CA LEU A 208 21.44 10.36 -2.98
C LEU A 208 20.19 9.51 -2.74
N PHE A 209 19.67 8.87 -3.78
CA PHE A 209 18.50 7.98 -3.68
C PHE A 209 18.74 6.83 -2.70
N LEU A 210 19.89 6.14 -2.82
CA LEU A 210 20.24 5.03 -1.94
C LEU A 210 20.42 5.48 -0.49
N ASN A 211 21.10 6.61 -0.26
CA ASN A 211 21.30 7.14 1.08
C ASN A 211 19.95 7.49 1.76
N LEU A 212 19.07 8.18 1.04
CA LEU A 212 17.73 8.50 1.57
C LEU A 212 16.88 7.23 1.74
N GLY A 213 16.92 6.29 0.78
CA GLY A 213 16.20 5.03 0.89
C GLY A 213 16.63 4.20 2.12
N ASN A 214 17.91 4.20 2.45
CA ASN A 214 18.45 3.55 3.65
C ASN A 214 18.03 4.28 4.94
N GLU A 215 18.05 5.62 4.95
CA GLU A 215 17.59 6.40 6.12
C GLU A 215 16.13 6.14 6.45
N TYR A 216 15.28 6.00 5.44
CA TYR A 216 13.86 5.67 5.59
C TYR A 216 13.59 4.15 5.64
N GLU A 217 14.64 3.33 5.65
CA GLU A 217 14.59 1.85 5.75
C GLU A 217 13.65 1.21 4.71
N LEU A 218 13.51 1.81 3.52
CA LEU A 218 12.48 1.42 2.56
C LEU A 218 12.57 -0.05 2.15
N ALA A 219 13.77 -0.56 1.86
CA ALA A 219 13.99 -1.93 1.42
C ALA A 219 13.73 -2.94 2.56
N GLU A 220 14.17 -2.62 3.78
CA GLU A 220 13.99 -3.47 4.95
C GLU A 220 12.52 -3.55 5.35
N ARG A 221 11.85 -2.42 5.49
CA ARG A 221 10.41 -2.33 5.80
C ARG A 221 9.58 -3.07 4.77
N ASN A 222 9.87 -2.90 3.47
CA ASN A 222 9.18 -3.62 2.40
C ASN A 222 9.37 -5.14 2.54
N THR A 223 10.60 -5.61 2.81
CA THR A 223 10.91 -7.03 2.99
C THR A 223 10.15 -7.64 4.18
N VAL A 224 10.10 -6.91 5.30
CA VAL A 224 9.33 -7.34 6.49
C VAL A 224 7.84 -7.43 6.18
N LEU A 225 7.32 -6.45 5.46
CA LEU A 225 5.91 -6.40 5.08
C LEU A 225 5.55 -7.55 4.13
N GLU A 226 6.38 -7.84 3.12
CA GLU A 226 6.22 -8.98 2.21
C GLU A 226 6.20 -10.32 2.96
N ARG A 227 7.09 -10.51 3.95
CA ARG A 227 7.10 -11.71 4.80
C ARG A 227 5.81 -11.87 5.60
N LYS A 228 5.29 -10.78 6.18
CA LYS A 228 4.01 -10.79 6.89
C LYS A 228 2.86 -11.17 5.94
N LEU A 229 2.82 -10.58 4.76
CA LEU A 229 1.80 -10.90 3.75
C LEU A 229 1.88 -12.36 3.28
N ALA A 230 3.08 -12.88 3.07
CA ALA A 230 3.28 -14.30 2.72
C ALA A 230 2.79 -15.25 3.82
N LEU A 231 2.96 -14.87 5.09
CA LEU A 231 2.42 -15.66 6.21
C LEU A 231 0.88 -15.65 6.20
N ILE A 232 0.25 -14.50 5.96
CA ILE A 232 -1.21 -14.40 5.81
C ILE A 232 -1.71 -15.28 4.66
N ALA A 233 -1.03 -15.25 3.50
CA ALA A 233 -1.39 -16.05 2.34
C ALA A 233 -1.36 -17.56 2.65
N ARG A 234 -0.31 -18.05 3.30
CA ARG A 234 -0.22 -19.47 3.74
C ARG A 234 -1.32 -19.84 4.73
N THR A 235 -1.66 -18.94 5.64
CA THR A 235 -2.77 -19.16 6.57
C THR A 235 -4.11 -19.27 5.83
N ALA A 236 -4.28 -18.51 4.74
CA ALA A 236 -5.45 -18.59 3.86
C ALA A 236 -5.59 -19.95 3.19
N GLU A 237 -4.50 -20.46 2.62
CA GLU A 237 -4.46 -21.78 1.97
C GLU A 237 -4.86 -22.87 2.97
N THR A 238 -4.22 -22.89 4.15
CA THR A 238 -4.55 -23.84 5.22
C THR A 238 -6.03 -23.75 5.64
N ALA A 239 -6.57 -22.55 5.76
CA ALA A 239 -7.98 -22.35 6.12
C ALA A 239 -8.92 -22.83 5.01
N ALA A 240 -8.59 -22.62 3.74
CA ALA A 240 -9.36 -23.11 2.60
C ALA A 240 -9.38 -24.65 2.54
N ASP A 241 -8.25 -25.30 2.77
CA ASP A 241 -8.13 -26.77 2.82
C ASP A 241 -8.99 -27.38 3.95
N LEU A 242 -9.03 -26.73 5.11
CA LEU A 242 -9.90 -27.12 6.23
C LEU A 242 -11.41 -27.02 5.87
N ILE A 243 -11.81 -26.04 5.06
CA ILE A 243 -13.20 -25.95 4.57
C ILE A 243 -13.51 -27.11 3.64
N GLN A 244 -12.62 -27.39 2.71
CA GLN A 244 -12.82 -28.41 1.69
C GLN A 244 -12.91 -29.80 2.34
N SER A 245 -12.02 -30.12 3.27
CA SER A 245 -12.06 -31.42 3.98
C SER A 245 -13.36 -31.61 4.79
N ARG A 246 -13.85 -30.55 5.47
CA ARG A 246 -15.14 -30.62 6.20
C ARG A 246 -16.35 -30.79 5.26
N SER A 247 -16.31 -30.29 4.04
CA SER A 247 -17.37 -30.49 3.07
C SER A 247 -17.38 -31.92 2.54
N MET A 248 -16.21 -32.52 2.36
CA MET A 248 -16.05 -33.90 1.90
C MET A 248 -16.62 -34.92 2.90
N LEU A 249 -16.32 -34.75 4.21
CA LEU A 249 -16.90 -35.58 5.27
C LEU A 249 -18.43 -35.54 5.30
N ARG A 250 -19.08 -34.44 4.95
CA ARG A 250 -20.55 -34.37 4.90
C ARG A 250 -21.11 -35.17 3.75
N VAL A 251 -20.43 -35.18 2.60
CA VAL A 251 -20.85 -35.98 1.44
C VAL A 251 -20.69 -37.48 1.75
N GLU A 252 -19.61 -37.89 2.41
CA GLU A 252 -19.42 -39.28 2.87
C GLU A 252 -20.54 -39.71 3.82
N TRP A 253 -20.91 -38.86 4.78
CA TRP A 253 -22.03 -39.15 5.67
C TRP A 253 -23.38 -39.29 4.95
N TYR A 254 -23.65 -38.50 3.91
CA TYR A 254 -24.85 -38.65 3.07
C TYR A 254 -24.83 -39.99 2.32
N ILE A 255 -23.67 -40.41 1.79
CA ILE A 255 -23.54 -41.68 1.10
C ILE A 255 -23.78 -42.85 2.07
N VAL A 256 -23.18 -42.80 3.27
CA VAL A 256 -23.39 -43.82 4.31
C VAL A 256 -24.86 -43.90 4.71
N LEU A 257 -25.51 -42.76 4.92
CA LEU A 257 -26.95 -42.71 5.25
C LEU A 257 -27.82 -43.33 4.16
N LEU A 258 -27.50 -43.04 2.89
CA LEU A 258 -28.22 -43.57 1.74
C LEU A 258 -28.09 -45.12 1.66
N ILE A 259 -26.86 -45.63 1.88
CA ILE A 259 -26.59 -47.08 1.94
C ILE A 259 -27.38 -47.74 3.08
N VAL A 260 -27.42 -47.14 4.27
CA VAL A 260 -28.19 -47.66 5.41
C VAL A 260 -29.67 -47.73 5.09
N VAL A 261 -30.25 -46.67 4.48
CA VAL A 261 -31.67 -46.64 4.05
C VAL A 261 -31.93 -47.73 3.04
N GLU A 262 -31.05 -47.93 2.06
CA GLU A 262 -31.18 -48.94 1.04
C GLU A 262 -31.18 -50.34 1.63
N VAL A 263 -30.23 -50.65 2.54
CA VAL A 263 -30.14 -51.94 3.24
C VAL A 263 -31.43 -52.20 4.06
N LEU A 264 -31.95 -51.20 4.75
CA LEU A 264 -33.21 -51.32 5.51
C LEU A 264 -34.40 -51.62 4.60
N LEU A 265 -34.50 -50.96 3.44
CA LEU A 265 -35.57 -51.22 2.45
C LEU A 265 -35.49 -52.64 1.87
N TYR A 266 -34.29 -53.10 1.49
CA TYR A 266 -34.10 -54.47 1.02
C TYR A 266 -34.41 -55.49 2.13
N GLY A 267 -34.02 -55.26 3.37
CA GLY A 267 -34.34 -56.08 4.51
C GLY A 267 -35.86 -56.20 4.76
N TYR A 268 -36.57 -55.07 4.67
CA TYR A 268 -38.02 -55.00 4.79
C TYR A 268 -38.72 -55.78 3.67
N ASP A 269 -38.30 -55.63 2.41
CA ASP A 269 -38.89 -56.34 1.27
C ASP A 269 -38.68 -57.86 1.35
N LEU A 270 -37.46 -58.29 1.81
CA LEU A 270 -37.16 -59.70 2.04
C LEU A 270 -38.04 -60.29 3.15
N LEU A 271 -38.19 -59.58 4.26
CA LEU A 271 -39.07 -60.01 5.37
C LEU A 271 -40.55 -60.09 4.98
N ALA A 272 -41.03 -59.12 4.20
CA ALA A 272 -42.39 -59.10 3.68
C ALA A 272 -42.67 -60.29 2.77
N ARG A 273 -41.72 -60.68 1.91
CA ARG A 273 -41.83 -61.87 1.04
C ARG A 273 -41.79 -63.17 1.81
N LEU A 274 -41.00 -63.28 2.88
CA LEU A 274 -40.93 -64.46 3.76
C LEU A 274 -42.20 -64.67 4.60
N LEU A 275 -42.88 -63.57 4.97
CA LEU A 275 -44.14 -63.62 5.74
C LEU A 275 -45.39 -63.80 4.90
N SER A 276 -45.29 -63.58 3.58
CA SER A 276 -46.36 -63.78 2.60
C SER A 276 -46.31 -65.13 1.85
N ALA A 277 -45.30 -65.96 2.12
CA ALA A 277 -45.14 -67.34 1.65
C ALA A 277 -45.54 -68.33 2.73
#